data_497998180ae2accc4bf7db52cf1f5c24
#
_entry.id   497998180ae2accc4bf7db52cf1f5c24
#
_cell.length_a   1.000
_cell.length_b   1.000
_cell.length_c   1.000
_cell.angle_alpha   90.00
_cell.angle_beta   90.00
_cell.angle_gamma   90.00
#
_symmetry.space_group_name_H-M   'P 1'
#
loop_
_entity.id
_entity.type
_entity.pdbx_description
1 polymer ?
#
loop_
_entity_poly.entity_id
_entity_poly.type
_entity_poly.pdbx_seq_one_letter_code
_entity_poly.pdbx_strand_id
1 'polypeptide(L)'
;MAALDKDTSQKEKAIRYCISNGILPYLEVVVNNVREISDIRTVITDLDVLGLEVSRRGGIQKTLFDCKTVGKMSAINRAFWAAGVMAYIGCNESYVILAKKATEAHRVSAKTLNVHLFQESDFEKYAESANINYLDRKNYSTHISSWHSYYLIFEKNDHLKSLGEYVNTRIPLEVDFAKSLRELLGIVRLNKGELNPEKDEHMSVYSSIVLSFLLVMIPITSQLADVFDV
;
A
#
# COMPACT_ATOMS: atom_id res chain seq x y z
N MET A 1 -4.37 15.62 -3.50
CA MET A 1 -2.94 15.95 -3.78
C MET A 1 -2.20 16.68 -2.67
N ALA A 2 -2.86 17.45 -1.81
CA ALA A 2 -2.20 18.06 -0.64
C ALA A 2 -1.61 17.06 0.39
N ALA A 3 -2.00 15.80 0.35
CA ALA A 3 -1.57 14.77 1.30
C ALA A 3 -0.20 14.16 0.97
N LEU A 4 0.18 14.10 -0.32
CA LEU A 4 1.46 13.53 -0.75
C LEU A 4 2.68 14.28 -0.17
N ASP A 5 2.55 15.59 0.00
CA ASP A 5 3.64 16.44 0.50
C ASP A 5 3.84 16.37 2.03
N LYS A 6 2.86 15.79 2.76
CA LYS A 6 3.01 15.59 4.20
C LYS A 6 3.80 14.32 4.46
N ASP A 7 4.64 14.40 5.49
CA ASP A 7 5.39 13.25 5.99
C ASP A 7 6.27 12.55 4.92
N THR A 8 6.67 13.31 3.87
CA THR A 8 7.40 12.83 2.68
C THR A 8 8.60 11.97 3.02
N SER A 9 9.47 12.44 3.93
CA SER A 9 10.68 11.70 4.34
C SER A 9 10.36 10.32 4.90
N GLN A 10 9.31 10.22 5.73
CA GLN A 10 8.90 8.97 6.36
C GLN A 10 8.26 8.01 5.35
N LYS A 11 7.43 8.55 4.43
CA LYS A 11 6.84 7.77 3.34
C LYS A 11 7.91 7.20 2.40
N GLU A 12 8.91 7.99 2.02
CA GLU A 12 10.03 7.52 1.20
C GLU A 12 10.83 6.41 1.89
N LYS A 13 11.06 6.50 3.20
CA LYS A 13 11.70 5.45 3.99
C LYS A 13 10.86 4.17 4.02
N ALA A 14 9.54 4.29 4.20
CA ALA A 14 8.63 3.15 4.16
C ALA A 14 8.60 2.48 2.77
N ILE A 15 8.51 3.26 1.69
CA ILE A 15 8.56 2.77 0.32
C ILE A 15 9.88 2.03 0.05
N ARG A 16 11.02 2.62 0.47
CA ARG A 16 12.33 2.01 0.32
C ARG A 16 12.42 0.69 1.08
N TYR A 17 11.90 0.64 2.31
CA TYR A 17 11.81 -0.60 3.08
C TYR A 17 11.03 -1.67 2.33
N CYS A 18 9.86 -1.31 1.79
CA CYS A 18 9.07 -2.25 1.00
C CYS A 18 9.87 -2.78 -0.20
N ILE A 19 10.39 -1.90 -1.05
CA ILE A 19 11.10 -2.30 -2.27
C ILE A 19 12.33 -3.14 -1.96
N SER A 20 13.13 -2.77 -0.97
CA SER A 20 14.33 -3.51 -0.59
C SER A 20 14.03 -4.92 -0.06
N ASN A 21 12.86 -5.14 0.50
CA ASN A 21 12.41 -6.43 1.03
C ASN A 21 11.49 -7.22 0.06
N GLY A 22 11.34 -6.76 -1.19
CA GLY A 22 10.47 -7.44 -2.17
C GLY A 22 8.97 -7.27 -1.89
N ILE A 23 8.61 -6.27 -1.09
CA ILE A 23 7.23 -5.91 -0.77
C ILE A 23 6.77 -4.85 -1.78
N LEU A 24 5.60 -5.02 -2.39
CA LEU A 24 5.03 -4.06 -3.33
C LEU A 24 4.34 -2.92 -2.57
N PRO A 25 4.84 -1.68 -2.64
CA PRO A 25 4.25 -0.55 -1.94
C PRO A 25 3.09 0.07 -2.71
N TYR A 26 2.07 0.49 -1.98
CA TYR A 26 0.99 1.37 -2.43
C TYR A 26 0.97 2.62 -1.57
N LEU A 27 0.87 3.80 -2.19
CA LEU A 27 0.91 5.09 -1.53
C LEU A 27 -0.47 5.72 -1.50
N GLU A 28 -0.84 6.36 -0.37
CA GLU A 28 -2.10 7.10 -0.21
C GLU A 28 -3.34 6.26 -0.57
N VAL A 29 -3.40 5.04 -0.04
CA VAL A 29 -4.53 4.13 -0.32
C VAL A 29 -5.77 4.59 0.43
N VAL A 30 -6.82 4.95 -0.30
CA VAL A 30 -8.09 5.41 0.28
C VAL A 30 -8.95 4.23 0.71
N VAL A 31 -9.26 4.17 2.00
CA VAL A 31 -10.16 3.17 2.59
C VAL A 31 -11.58 3.71 2.63
N ASN A 32 -12.49 3.03 1.95
CA ASN A 32 -13.91 3.38 1.93
C ASN A 32 -14.71 2.43 2.83
N ASN A 33 -15.94 2.85 3.18
CA ASN A 33 -16.90 1.99 3.89
C ASN A 33 -17.20 0.71 3.10
N VAL A 34 -17.60 -0.34 3.82
CA VAL A 34 -18.05 -1.60 3.22
C VAL A 34 -19.36 -1.35 2.48
N ARG A 35 -19.36 -1.59 1.18
CA ARG A 35 -20.48 -1.29 0.25
C ARG A 35 -21.77 -2.03 0.54
N GLU A 36 -21.71 -3.16 1.22
CA GLU A 36 -22.88 -4.01 1.48
C GLU A 36 -23.91 -3.34 2.40
N ILE A 37 -23.51 -2.30 3.15
CA ILE A 37 -24.38 -1.63 4.13
C ILE A 37 -24.90 -0.28 3.61
N SER A 38 -24.26 0.34 2.63
CA SER A 38 -24.61 1.66 2.11
C SER A 38 -24.18 1.83 0.66
N ASP A 39 -25.09 2.32 -0.18
CA ASP A 39 -24.80 2.69 -1.58
C ASP A 39 -23.91 3.94 -1.68
N ILE A 40 -23.77 4.69 -0.57
CA ILE A 40 -22.97 5.92 -0.52
C ILE A 40 -21.54 5.56 -0.11
N ARG A 41 -20.59 5.79 -1.01
CA ARG A 41 -19.15 5.70 -0.69
C ARG A 41 -18.76 6.80 0.28
N THR A 42 -18.34 6.41 1.48
CA THR A 42 -17.77 7.32 2.47
C THR A 42 -16.31 6.94 2.70
N VAL A 43 -15.41 7.91 2.58
CA VAL A 43 -14.01 7.73 2.93
C VAL A 43 -13.90 7.60 4.46
N ILE A 44 -13.32 6.50 4.92
CA ILE A 44 -13.06 6.24 6.34
C ILE A 44 -11.72 6.84 6.74
N THR A 45 -10.69 6.55 5.95
CA THR A 45 -9.31 7.02 6.16
C THR A 45 -8.48 6.82 4.90
N ASP A 46 -7.31 7.41 4.88
CA ASP A 46 -6.21 7.17 3.95
C ASP A 46 -5.06 6.47 4.68
N LEU A 47 -4.36 5.60 3.96
CA LEU A 47 -3.17 4.89 4.43
C LEU A 47 -1.96 5.54 3.78
N ASP A 48 -0.99 5.97 4.59
CA ASP A 48 0.21 6.62 4.06
C ASP A 48 0.98 5.70 3.11
N VAL A 49 1.34 4.48 3.56
CA VAL A 49 1.89 3.42 2.70
C VAL A 49 1.32 2.07 3.12
N LEU A 50 0.90 1.28 2.15
CA LEU A 50 0.47 -0.11 2.33
C LEU A 50 1.42 -1.02 1.54
N GLY A 51 2.12 -1.92 2.23
CA GLY A 51 2.95 -2.94 1.62
C GLY A 51 2.17 -4.23 1.38
N LEU A 52 2.31 -4.82 0.19
CA LEU A 52 1.77 -6.14 -0.14
C LEU A 52 2.90 -7.11 -0.43
N GLU A 53 2.95 -8.21 0.29
CA GLU A 53 3.92 -9.28 0.09
C GLU A 53 3.20 -10.57 -0.29
N VAL A 54 3.72 -11.24 -1.30
CA VAL A 54 3.26 -12.58 -1.67
C VAL A 54 3.99 -13.61 -0.79
N SER A 55 3.24 -14.29 0.07
CA SER A 55 3.80 -15.35 0.90
C SER A 55 4.20 -16.57 0.06
N ARG A 56 5.07 -17.42 0.60
CA ARG A 56 5.49 -18.68 -0.07
C ARG A 56 4.33 -19.61 -0.40
N ARG A 57 3.18 -19.47 0.27
CA ARG A 57 1.97 -20.25 0.02
C ARG A 57 0.95 -19.51 -0.86
N GLY A 58 1.38 -18.45 -1.56
CA GLY A 58 0.55 -17.68 -2.47
C GLY A 58 -0.46 -16.73 -1.81
N GLY A 59 -0.52 -16.66 -0.47
CA GLY A 59 -1.36 -15.68 0.23
C GLY A 59 -0.75 -14.28 0.15
N ILE A 60 -1.58 -13.25 0.26
CA ILE A 60 -1.13 -11.86 0.33
C ILE A 60 -1.05 -11.45 1.80
N GLN A 61 0.14 -11.02 2.23
CA GLN A 61 0.36 -10.38 3.52
C GLN A 61 0.38 -8.87 3.33
N LYS A 62 -0.25 -8.16 4.26
CA LYS A 62 -0.38 -6.71 4.23
C LYS A 62 0.33 -6.10 5.43
N THR A 63 1.16 -5.10 5.16
CA THR A 63 1.87 -4.30 6.18
C THR A 63 1.46 -2.84 6.04
N LEU A 64 0.95 -2.25 7.12
CA LEU A 64 0.57 -0.84 7.17
C LEU A 64 1.74 0.01 7.68
N PHE A 65 2.09 1.07 6.97
CA PHE A 65 3.00 2.11 7.44
C PHE A 65 2.21 3.40 7.66
N ASP A 66 2.21 3.88 8.89
CA ASP A 66 1.60 5.15 9.29
C ASP A 66 2.71 6.16 9.59
N CYS A 67 2.77 7.23 8.81
CA CYS A 67 3.84 8.21 8.80
C CYS A 67 3.37 9.53 9.41
N LYS A 68 3.99 10.00 10.52
CA LYS A 68 3.56 11.22 11.22
C LYS A 68 4.72 12.07 11.71
N THR A 69 4.94 13.20 11.04
CA THR A 69 5.90 14.24 11.46
C THR A 69 5.36 15.10 12.59
N VAL A 70 4.05 15.41 12.57
CA VAL A 70 3.41 16.26 13.60
C VAL A 70 2.29 15.50 14.25
N GLY A 71 2.39 15.22 15.55
CA GLY A 71 1.38 14.47 16.30
C GLY A 71 0.68 15.32 17.36
N LYS A 72 -0.65 15.49 17.23
CA LYS A 72 -1.53 15.91 18.33
C LYS A 72 -1.94 14.71 19.21
N MET A 73 -1.80 13.50 18.70
CA MET A 73 -2.14 12.24 19.36
C MET A 73 -0.92 11.64 20.07
N SER A 74 -1.14 10.99 21.22
CA SER A 74 -0.10 10.22 21.88
C SER A 74 0.30 8.99 21.04
N ALA A 75 1.52 8.50 21.20
CA ALA A 75 2.00 7.33 20.46
C ALA A 75 1.13 6.09 20.67
N ILE A 76 0.62 5.87 21.89
CA ILE A 76 -0.26 4.73 22.18
C ILE A 76 -1.64 4.86 21.52
N ASN A 77 -2.23 6.06 21.49
CA ASN A 77 -3.49 6.27 20.78
C ASN A 77 -3.32 6.04 19.27
N ARG A 78 -2.15 6.39 18.73
CA ARG A 78 -1.84 6.11 17.33
C ARG A 78 -1.71 4.60 17.07
N ALA A 79 -1.11 3.86 18.02
CA ALA A 79 -1.07 2.40 17.93
C ALA A 79 -2.46 1.76 17.96
N PHE A 80 -3.37 2.24 18.79
CA PHE A 80 -4.76 1.74 18.83
C PHE A 80 -5.51 2.06 17.53
N TRP A 81 -5.31 3.27 16.97
CA TRP A 81 -5.85 3.62 15.66
C TRP A 81 -5.32 2.67 14.57
N ALA A 82 -4.00 2.47 14.52
CA ALA A 82 -3.38 1.58 13.55
C ALA A 82 -3.90 0.14 13.68
N ALA A 83 -4.02 -0.37 14.91
CA ALA A 83 -4.58 -1.70 15.17
C ALA A 83 -6.04 -1.83 14.70
N GLY A 84 -6.87 -0.79 14.89
CA GLY A 84 -8.24 -0.74 14.38
C GLY A 84 -8.29 -0.78 12.85
N VAL A 85 -7.44 0.01 12.20
CA VAL A 85 -7.32 0.01 10.73
C VAL A 85 -6.83 -1.34 10.22
N MET A 86 -5.80 -1.93 10.84
CA MET A 86 -5.30 -3.26 10.51
C MET A 86 -6.41 -4.32 10.55
N ALA A 87 -7.20 -4.34 11.61
CA ALA A 87 -8.33 -5.26 11.74
C ALA A 87 -9.37 -5.05 10.64
N TYR A 88 -9.64 -3.79 10.27
CA TYR A 88 -10.62 -3.44 9.26
C TYR A 88 -10.22 -3.87 7.83
N ILE A 89 -8.93 -3.71 7.47
CA ILE A 89 -8.44 -4.02 6.12
C ILE A 89 -7.71 -5.38 6.02
N GLY A 90 -7.65 -6.14 7.10
CA GLY A 90 -6.98 -7.44 7.13
C GLY A 90 -5.45 -7.34 7.00
N CYS A 91 -4.82 -6.35 7.66
CA CYS A 91 -3.36 -6.27 7.74
C CYS A 91 -2.78 -7.18 8.81
N ASN A 92 -1.57 -7.67 8.59
CA ASN A 92 -0.85 -8.56 9.47
C ASN A 92 -0.05 -7.81 10.55
N GLU A 93 0.53 -6.67 10.19
CA GLU A 93 1.33 -5.84 11.07
C GLU A 93 1.30 -4.37 10.65
N SER A 94 1.72 -3.47 11.56
CA SER A 94 1.87 -2.05 11.26
C SER A 94 3.15 -1.47 11.84
N TYR A 95 3.77 -0.59 11.06
CA TYR A 95 4.88 0.26 11.47
C TYR A 95 4.40 1.71 11.56
N VAL A 96 4.37 2.26 12.77
CA VAL A 96 4.04 3.67 13.01
C VAL A 96 5.34 4.45 13.15
N ILE A 97 5.65 5.30 12.18
CA ILE A 97 6.88 6.09 12.11
C ILE A 97 6.60 7.49 12.64
N LEU A 98 7.19 7.82 13.78
CA LEU A 98 6.95 9.04 14.53
C LEU A 98 8.16 9.98 14.48
N ALA A 99 7.92 11.29 14.52
CA ALA A 99 9.00 12.27 14.67
C ALA A 99 9.70 12.18 16.05
N LYS A 100 8.97 11.77 17.08
CA LYS A 100 9.48 11.68 18.46
C LYS A 100 9.43 10.24 18.95
N LYS A 101 10.40 9.87 19.78
CA LYS A 101 10.48 8.54 20.40
C LYS A 101 9.30 8.30 21.34
N ALA A 102 8.61 7.19 21.15
CA ALA A 102 7.60 6.72 22.08
C ALA A 102 8.25 6.18 23.37
N THR A 103 7.53 6.26 24.49
CA THR A 103 7.98 5.64 25.76
C THR A 103 8.07 4.12 25.60
N GLU A 104 8.91 3.48 26.41
CA GLU A 104 9.05 2.03 26.41
C GLU A 104 7.72 1.32 26.69
N ALA A 105 6.96 1.79 27.67
CA ALA A 105 5.63 1.26 27.99
C ALA A 105 4.69 1.28 26.78
N HIS A 106 4.66 2.39 26.02
CA HIS A 106 3.85 2.48 24.81
C HIS A 106 4.33 1.51 23.71
N ARG A 107 5.65 1.34 23.57
CA ARG A 107 6.23 0.44 22.57
C ARG A 107 5.90 -1.03 22.88
N VAL A 108 6.04 -1.43 24.13
CA VAL A 108 5.71 -2.80 24.58
C VAL A 108 4.21 -3.06 24.42
N SER A 109 3.34 -2.12 24.85
CA SER A 109 1.89 -2.25 24.69
C SER A 109 1.45 -2.30 23.24
N ALA A 110 2.04 -1.48 22.37
CA ALA A 110 1.72 -1.51 20.94
C ALA A 110 2.10 -2.84 20.27
N LYS A 111 3.23 -3.44 20.68
CA LYS A 111 3.69 -4.72 20.14
C LYS A 111 2.70 -5.87 20.40
N THR A 112 1.92 -5.85 21.50
CA THR A 112 0.87 -6.86 21.74
C THR A 112 -0.26 -6.80 20.70
N LEU A 113 -0.35 -5.72 19.93
CA LEU A 113 -1.32 -5.49 18.86
C LEU A 113 -0.69 -5.68 17.47
N ASN A 114 0.51 -6.23 17.36
CA ASN A 114 1.32 -6.28 16.13
C ASN A 114 1.57 -4.89 15.53
N VAL A 115 1.65 -3.86 16.39
CA VAL A 115 1.99 -2.49 15.99
C VAL A 115 3.36 -2.13 16.53
N HIS A 116 4.25 -1.69 15.64
CA HIS A 116 5.61 -1.31 15.97
C HIS A 116 5.75 0.21 15.95
N LEU A 117 6.03 0.81 17.11
CA LEU A 117 6.25 2.25 17.24
C LEU A 117 7.73 2.57 17.07
N PHE A 118 8.09 3.27 16.01
CA PHE A 118 9.44 3.73 15.73
C PHE A 118 9.54 5.26 15.79
N GLN A 119 10.66 5.76 16.31
CA GLN A 119 11.12 7.07 15.90
C GLN A 119 11.71 6.95 14.49
N GLU A 120 11.63 8.00 13.68
CA GLU A 120 12.10 7.98 12.29
C GLU A 120 13.54 7.47 12.13
N SER A 121 14.46 7.92 12.99
CA SER A 121 15.86 7.47 12.99
C SER A 121 16.02 6.00 13.43
N ASP A 122 15.16 5.52 14.32
CA ASP A 122 15.19 4.12 14.77
C ASP A 122 14.62 3.21 13.69
N PHE A 123 13.60 3.66 12.94
CA PHE A 123 13.07 2.93 11.79
C PHE A 123 14.13 2.78 10.68
N GLU A 124 14.90 3.83 10.40
CA GLU A 124 15.98 3.79 9.41
C GLU A 124 17.04 2.74 9.77
N LYS A 125 17.50 2.74 11.03
CA LYS A 125 18.44 1.71 11.52
C LYS A 125 17.87 0.29 11.45
N TYR A 126 16.59 0.14 11.79
CA TYR A 126 15.89 -1.14 11.68
C TYR A 126 15.87 -1.61 10.23
N ALA A 127 15.47 -0.73 9.30
CA ALA A 127 15.40 -1.03 7.87
C ALA A 127 16.77 -1.40 7.28
N GLU A 128 17.83 -0.68 7.67
CA GLU A 128 19.22 -1.00 7.29
C GLU A 128 19.67 -2.37 7.81
N SER A 129 19.27 -2.72 9.04
CA SER A 129 19.61 -4.03 9.61
C SER A 129 18.78 -5.18 9.00
N ALA A 130 17.57 -4.89 8.53
CA ALA A 130 16.69 -5.89 7.92
C ALA A 130 17.16 -6.26 6.50
N ASN A 131 17.65 -5.31 5.73
CA ASN A 131 18.10 -5.56 4.37
C ASN A 131 19.18 -4.57 3.92
N ILE A 132 20.34 -5.09 3.48
CA ILE A 132 21.47 -4.28 2.99
C ILE A 132 21.09 -3.43 1.77
N ASN A 133 20.14 -3.88 0.94
CA ASN A 133 19.68 -3.13 -0.22
C ASN A 133 18.93 -1.84 0.14
N TYR A 134 18.50 -1.69 1.40
CA TYR A 134 17.89 -0.46 1.90
C TYR A 134 18.80 0.77 1.74
N LEU A 135 20.12 0.56 1.77
CA LEU A 135 21.12 1.63 1.60
C LEU A 135 21.27 2.12 0.16
N ASP A 136 20.67 1.42 -0.83
CA ASP A 136 20.72 1.86 -2.23
C ASP A 136 19.78 3.06 -2.47
N ARG A 137 20.37 4.27 -2.35
CA ARG A 137 19.67 5.53 -2.56
C ARG A 137 19.46 5.89 -4.04
N LYS A 138 19.94 5.09 -4.97
CA LYS A 138 19.79 5.33 -6.42
C LYS A 138 18.47 4.85 -6.99
N ASN A 139 17.64 4.18 -6.19
CA ASN A 139 16.35 3.73 -6.63
C ASN A 139 15.35 4.90 -6.68
N TYR A 140 15.09 5.41 -7.87
CA TYR A 140 14.18 6.54 -8.11
C TYR A 140 12.72 6.25 -7.74
N SER A 141 12.30 4.98 -7.73
CA SER A 141 10.93 4.60 -7.39
C SER A 141 10.55 4.87 -5.92
N THR A 142 11.54 5.16 -5.05
CA THR A 142 11.29 5.53 -3.66
C THR A 142 10.95 7.00 -3.47
N HIS A 143 11.15 7.86 -4.47
CA HIS A 143 10.87 9.29 -4.38
C HIS A 143 9.39 9.60 -4.56
N ILE A 144 8.82 10.39 -3.64
CA ILE A 144 7.42 10.83 -3.70
C ILE A 144 7.11 11.58 -5.00
N SER A 145 8.06 12.32 -5.57
CA SER A 145 7.88 13.01 -6.84
C SER A 145 7.55 12.07 -8.00
N SER A 146 8.14 10.86 -8.03
CA SER A 146 7.84 9.86 -9.05
C SER A 146 6.41 9.33 -8.91
N TRP A 147 5.96 9.08 -7.67
CA TRP A 147 4.59 8.70 -7.38
C TRP A 147 3.60 9.79 -7.73
N HIS A 148 3.93 11.05 -7.45
CA HIS A 148 3.13 12.20 -7.85
C HIS A 148 2.95 12.24 -9.36
N SER A 149 4.04 12.12 -10.13
CA SER A 149 3.98 12.08 -11.59
C SER A 149 3.09 10.95 -12.12
N TYR A 150 3.17 9.76 -11.51
CA TYR A 150 2.34 8.63 -11.83
C TYR A 150 0.84 8.90 -11.57
N TYR A 151 0.48 9.46 -10.42
CA TYR A 151 -0.93 9.78 -10.11
C TYR A 151 -1.50 10.88 -10.99
N LEU A 152 -0.67 11.85 -11.41
CA LEU A 152 -1.06 12.89 -12.36
C LEU A 152 -1.54 12.34 -13.72
N ILE A 153 -1.11 11.15 -14.13
CA ILE A 153 -1.57 10.52 -15.38
C ILE A 153 -3.08 10.31 -15.32
N PHE A 154 -3.58 9.80 -14.20
CA PHE A 154 -5.00 9.52 -14.02
C PHE A 154 -5.84 10.78 -13.78
N GLU A 155 -5.25 11.83 -13.21
CA GLU A 155 -5.94 13.11 -13.01
C GLU A 155 -6.09 13.91 -14.29
N LYS A 156 -5.09 13.86 -15.17
CA LYS A 156 -5.11 14.53 -16.48
C LYS A 156 -5.97 13.82 -17.51
N ASN A 157 -6.31 12.56 -17.29
CA ASN A 157 -7.06 11.72 -18.22
C ASN A 157 -8.30 11.15 -17.54
N ASP A 158 -9.43 11.84 -17.65
CA ASP A 158 -10.70 11.45 -17.01
C ASP A 158 -11.10 10.02 -17.37
N HIS A 159 -10.82 9.55 -18.58
CA HIS A 159 -11.09 8.19 -19.02
C HIS A 159 -10.29 7.14 -18.23
N LEU A 160 -9.06 7.46 -17.80
CA LEU A 160 -8.21 6.56 -17.01
C LEU A 160 -8.46 6.64 -15.49
N LYS A 161 -9.29 7.58 -15.04
CA LYS A 161 -9.53 7.81 -13.61
C LYS A 161 -10.09 6.59 -12.87
N SER A 162 -11.08 5.92 -13.48
CA SER A 162 -11.66 4.69 -12.91
C SER A 162 -10.65 3.54 -12.84
N LEU A 163 -9.78 3.43 -13.84
CA LEU A 163 -8.69 2.45 -13.85
C LEU A 163 -7.68 2.77 -12.75
N GLY A 164 -7.26 4.03 -12.63
CA GLY A 164 -6.32 4.48 -11.59
C GLY A 164 -6.86 4.23 -10.18
N GLU A 165 -8.13 4.57 -9.92
CA GLU A 165 -8.78 4.28 -8.64
C GLU A 165 -8.79 2.77 -8.35
N TYR A 166 -9.09 1.96 -9.36
CA TYR A 166 -9.17 0.52 -9.18
C TYR A 166 -7.82 -0.11 -8.84
N VAL A 167 -6.78 0.17 -9.65
CA VAL A 167 -5.46 -0.45 -9.46
C VAL A 167 -4.72 0.06 -8.23
N ASN A 168 -4.90 1.35 -7.85
CA ASN A 168 -4.15 1.95 -6.75
C ASN A 168 -4.86 1.90 -5.40
N THR A 169 -6.20 1.74 -5.37
CA THR A 169 -6.97 1.83 -4.14
C THR A 169 -7.75 0.55 -3.85
N ARG A 170 -8.40 -0.04 -4.87
CA ARG A 170 -9.28 -1.18 -4.64
C ARG A 170 -8.55 -2.52 -4.63
N ILE A 171 -7.68 -2.76 -5.60
CA ILE A 171 -6.87 -3.99 -5.68
C ILE A 171 -6.10 -4.28 -4.38
N PRO A 172 -5.36 -3.32 -3.78
CA PRO A 172 -4.59 -3.61 -2.57
C PRO A 172 -5.45 -3.94 -1.33
N LEU A 173 -6.72 -3.56 -1.32
CA LEU A 173 -7.62 -3.79 -0.19
C LEU A 173 -8.52 -5.02 -0.36
N GLU A 174 -8.67 -5.52 -1.59
CA GLU A 174 -9.60 -6.60 -1.90
C GLU A 174 -9.16 -7.94 -1.30
N VAL A 175 -10.14 -8.79 -0.99
CA VAL A 175 -9.94 -10.13 -0.44
C VAL A 175 -10.55 -11.21 -1.35
N ASP A 176 -11.52 -10.88 -2.20
CA ASP A 176 -12.10 -11.77 -3.21
C ASP A 176 -11.36 -11.61 -4.54
N PHE A 177 -10.32 -12.43 -4.71
CA PHE A 177 -9.46 -12.36 -5.89
C PHE A 177 -10.18 -12.76 -7.19
N ALA A 178 -11.17 -13.66 -7.14
CA ALA A 178 -11.93 -14.05 -8.33
C ALA A 178 -12.85 -12.90 -8.80
N LYS A 179 -13.44 -12.16 -7.88
CA LYS A 179 -14.19 -10.93 -8.17
C LYS A 179 -13.26 -9.86 -8.72
N SER A 180 -12.11 -9.64 -8.06
CA SER A 180 -11.10 -8.66 -8.49
C SER A 180 -10.61 -8.93 -9.90
N LEU A 181 -10.39 -10.19 -10.28
CA LEU A 181 -9.97 -10.55 -11.63
C LEU A 181 -11.02 -10.14 -12.68
N ARG A 182 -12.29 -10.44 -12.43
CA ARG A 182 -13.38 -10.09 -13.35
C ARG A 182 -13.52 -8.57 -13.50
N GLU A 183 -13.46 -7.84 -12.39
CA GLU A 183 -13.54 -6.38 -12.38
C GLU A 183 -12.34 -5.75 -13.10
N LEU A 184 -11.12 -6.24 -12.84
CA LEU A 184 -9.90 -5.77 -13.50
C LEU A 184 -9.97 -5.95 -15.03
N LEU A 185 -10.37 -7.14 -15.47
CA LEU A 185 -10.56 -7.43 -16.89
C LEU A 185 -11.60 -6.50 -17.54
N GLY A 186 -12.72 -6.25 -16.84
CA GLY A 186 -13.77 -5.35 -17.29
C GLY A 186 -13.28 -3.92 -17.46
N ILE A 187 -12.58 -3.40 -16.45
CA ILE A 187 -12.05 -2.03 -16.45
C ILE A 187 -10.95 -1.86 -17.51
N VAL A 188 -10.03 -2.83 -17.62
CA VAL A 188 -8.98 -2.79 -18.67
C VAL A 188 -9.59 -2.82 -20.06
N ARG A 189 -10.60 -3.67 -20.29
CA ARG A 189 -11.31 -3.75 -21.58
C ARG A 189 -11.98 -2.42 -21.98
N LEU A 190 -12.57 -1.73 -21.00
CA LEU A 190 -13.22 -0.42 -21.23
C LEU A 190 -12.19 0.67 -21.56
N ASN A 191 -11.00 0.63 -20.95
CA ASN A 191 -10.00 1.69 -21.04
C ASN A 191 -8.88 1.40 -22.06
N LYS A 192 -8.85 0.23 -22.71
CA LYS A 192 -7.76 -0.16 -23.64
C LYS A 192 -7.53 0.82 -24.79
N GLY A 193 -8.57 1.50 -25.26
CA GLY A 193 -8.48 2.46 -26.35
C GLY A 193 -7.83 3.80 -25.95
N GLU A 194 -7.77 4.08 -24.66
CA GLU A 194 -7.20 5.32 -24.10
C GLU A 194 -5.70 5.17 -23.77
N LEU A 195 -5.20 3.93 -23.77
CA LEU A 195 -3.81 3.63 -23.48
C LEU A 195 -2.99 3.63 -24.77
N ASN A 196 -1.99 4.51 -24.85
CA ASN A 196 -1.06 4.59 -25.97
C ASN A 196 0.31 4.00 -25.55
N PRO A 197 0.76 2.86 -26.15
CA PRO A 197 2.03 2.24 -25.80
C PRO A 197 3.27 3.06 -26.21
N GLU A 198 3.11 4.08 -27.08
CA GLU A 198 4.20 4.97 -27.48
C GLU A 198 4.48 6.08 -26.45
N LYS A 199 3.59 6.26 -25.46
CA LYS A 199 3.77 7.24 -24.40
C LYS A 199 4.40 6.58 -23.17
N ASP A 200 5.57 7.06 -22.75
CA ASP A 200 6.28 6.56 -21.57
C ASP A 200 5.41 6.63 -20.29
N GLU A 201 4.61 7.68 -20.15
CA GLU A 201 3.67 7.81 -19.05
C GLU A 201 2.68 6.64 -18.99
N HIS A 202 2.15 6.22 -20.13
CA HIS A 202 1.21 5.11 -20.21
C HIS A 202 1.86 3.74 -19.96
N MET A 203 3.18 3.62 -20.17
CA MET A 203 3.93 2.41 -19.79
C MET A 203 3.88 2.14 -18.30
N SER A 204 3.88 3.18 -17.46
CA SER A 204 3.68 3.04 -15.99
C SER A 204 2.30 2.48 -15.66
N VAL A 205 1.27 2.89 -16.42
CA VAL A 205 -0.11 2.36 -16.27
C VAL A 205 -0.18 0.89 -16.67
N TYR A 206 0.43 0.52 -17.81
CA TYR A 206 0.53 -0.89 -18.22
C TYR A 206 1.22 -1.74 -17.16
N SER A 207 2.34 -1.26 -16.61
CA SER A 207 3.06 -1.96 -15.55
C SER A 207 2.18 -2.18 -14.32
N SER A 208 1.39 -1.18 -13.92
CA SER A 208 0.46 -1.29 -12.78
C SER A 208 -0.67 -2.27 -13.06
N ILE A 209 -1.19 -2.33 -14.30
CA ILE A 209 -2.18 -3.33 -14.70
C ILE A 209 -1.59 -4.74 -14.60
N VAL A 210 -0.38 -4.95 -15.12
CA VAL A 210 0.31 -6.25 -15.06
C VAL A 210 0.57 -6.68 -13.61
N LEU A 211 1.07 -5.78 -12.76
CA LEU A 211 1.27 -6.04 -11.33
C LEU A 211 -0.04 -6.39 -10.64
N SER A 212 -1.11 -5.66 -10.92
CA SER A 212 -2.45 -5.94 -10.39
C SER A 212 -2.95 -7.32 -10.81
N PHE A 213 -2.70 -7.69 -12.06
CA PHE A 213 -3.03 -9.02 -12.58
C PHE A 213 -2.27 -10.13 -11.84
N LEU A 214 -0.96 -9.96 -11.64
CA LEU A 214 -0.13 -10.91 -10.90
C LEU A 214 -0.58 -11.06 -9.44
N LEU A 215 -0.86 -9.93 -8.76
CA LEU A 215 -1.36 -9.93 -7.38
C LEU A 215 -2.67 -10.71 -7.22
N VAL A 216 -3.54 -10.65 -8.22
CA VAL A 216 -4.83 -11.35 -8.19
C VAL A 216 -4.67 -12.83 -8.59
N MET A 217 -3.84 -13.12 -9.60
CA MET A 217 -3.68 -14.48 -10.14
C MET A 217 -2.92 -15.41 -9.21
N ILE A 218 -1.90 -14.90 -8.47
CA ILE A 218 -1.10 -15.74 -7.59
C ILE A 218 -1.94 -16.41 -6.49
N PRO A 219 -2.79 -15.69 -5.73
CA PRO A 219 -3.65 -16.35 -4.75
C PRO A 219 -4.65 -17.33 -5.37
N ILE A 220 -5.21 -17.00 -6.54
CA ILE A 220 -6.16 -17.90 -7.24
C ILE A 220 -5.45 -19.20 -7.63
N THR A 221 -4.27 -19.12 -8.23
CA THR A 221 -3.52 -20.33 -8.66
C THR A 221 -3.07 -21.14 -7.46
N SER A 222 -2.66 -20.51 -6.36
CA SER A 222 -2.30 -21.21 -5.13
C SER A 222 -3.51 -21.96 -4.54
N GLN A 223 -4.68 -21.31 -4.46
CA GLN A 223 -5.89 -21.97 -3.99
C GLN A 223 -6.31 -23.16 -4.87
N LEU A 224 -6.14 -23.04 -6.19
CA LEU A 224 -6.41 -24.15 -7.11
C LEU A 224 -5.40 -25.30 -6.90
N ALA A 225 -4.11 -25.00 -6.71
CA ALA A 225 -3.10 -26.01 -6.43
C ALA A 225 -3.40 -26.78 -5.14
N ASP A 226 -3.82 -26.08 -4.07
CA ASP A 226 -4.21 -26.71 -2.79
C ASP A 226 -5.43 -27.67 -2.94
N VAL A 227 -6.36 -27.36 -3.88
CA VAL A 227 -7.54 -28.22 -4.12
C VAL A 227 -7.20 -29.45 -4.95
N PHE A 228 -6.26 -29.35 -5.87
CA PHE A 228 -5.94 -30.42 -6.83
C PHE A 228 -4.69 -31.24 -6.47
N ASP A 229 -4.07 -30.99 -5.31
CA ASP A 229 -2.84 -31.67 -4.85
C ASP A 229 -1.70 -31.69 -5.93
N VAL A 230 -1.53 -30.55 -6.63
CA VAL A 230 -0.56 -30.40 -7.72
C VAL A 230 0.73 -29.72 -7.24
#